data_24aed2134f3efec3aecbf74aa8e629a4
#
_entry.id   24aed2134f3efec3aecbf74aa8e629a4
#
_cell.length_a   1.000
_cell.length_b   1.000
_cell.length_c   1.000
_cell.angle_alpha   90.00
_cell.angle_beta   90.00
_cell.angle_gamma   90.00
#
_symmetry.space_group_name_H-M   'P 1'
#
loop_
_entity.id
_entity.type
_entity.pdbx_description
1 polymer ?
#
loop_
_entity_poly.entity_id
_entity_poly.type
_entity_poly.pdbx_seq_one_letter_code
_entity_poly.pdbx_strand_id
1 'polypeptide(L)'
;MLLADTVSRTLHIGDNLDRNALDAERVRITEQLRDRGYYGFTKEYITFMADTAEGSYDVNLTMVLREPVTQNRHGATGGAPLPADSITSGSDLLRLHRRYLINHVYFVTGLGPGADPLKDIPADADTVNYRGITVIYGTKDHYIVPSILEEKCHLRADRLYSARDVDRTYEALSQLGIIRGINIDLVPMPEIDGTGRVDAYIMLTRNRKQGVTLELEGTNSEGDFGFGVGLSYQHRDLARRSNLLTAKLRVNYESLSGNLSNLINDRYTEYAGEVGLTFPKFMFPFLSSSYKKRMKASTEFAVSFNYQERPEYTRIIAGAAWKYKWNSRDNRRRRTWDLVDINYVYLPESTIDFINQIAPSNPLLRYSYEDHFIMRTGYTYHLTNRRIADATLRRYSLQPMVYTLRASAETAGNLLYAISSLSGQHRKGGVYTLFGIQYSQYAKAEVDYSLTRNFNLRHSLAFHAGFGIGVPYGNSRVLPFEKRFYAGGANGVRGWGVRTLGPGSFDSKNSVTDFINQCGDIRLDLSLEYRAKLFWVFEGAAFIDAGNVWTIHNYENQPGGMFRFDTFWKQIAMAYGIGLRMDFSYFLLRFDLGVKAYNPATNQERWPLIHPRWKRDTSFHFAVGYPF
;
A
#
# COMPACT_ATOMS: atom_id res chain seq x y z
N MET A 1 15.36 31.01 -19.08
CA MET A 1 15.35 29.72 -18.34
C MET A 1 13.93 29.28 -17.98
N LEU A 2 13.15 30.10 -17.26
CA LEU A 2 11.70 29.82 -17.03
C LEU A 2 10.90 29.81 -18.33
N LEU A 3 11.27 30.67 -19.28
CA LEU A 3 10.66 30.73 -20.61
C LEU A 3 11.02 29.53 -21.52
N ALA A 4 12.14 28.87 -21.27
CA ALA A 4 12.58 27.72 -22.08
C ALA A 4 11.95 26.39 -21.67
N ASP A 5 11.30 26.31 -20.49
CA ASP A 5 10.63 25.12 -20.02
C ASP A 5 9.18 25.09 -20.53
N THR A 6 9.00 24.68 -21.78
CA THR A 6 7.69 24.56 -22.41
C THR A 6 6.96 23.27 -22.06
N VAL A 7 7.66 22.26 -21.57
CA VAL A 7 7.11 20.91 -21.33
C VAL A 7 6.37 20.82 -20.00
N SER A 8 6.84 21.52 -18.96
CA SER A 8 6.24 21.44 -17.63
C SER A 8 5.26 22.58 -17.30
N ARG A 9 5.01 23.49 -18.23
CA ARG A 9 4.04 24.58 -18.05
C ARG A 9 2.64 24.06 -17.84
N THR A 10 1.89 24.70 -16.94
CA THR A 10 0.46 24.43 -16.72
C THR A 10 -0.43 25.34 -17.57
N LEU A 11 0.13 26.38 -18.14
CA LEU A 11 -0.57 27.37 -18.99
C LEU A 11 -0.11 27.24 -20.44
N HIS A 12 -1.04 27.02 -21.36
CA HIS A 12 -0.79 26.94 -22.80
C HIS A 12 -1.60 27.99 -23.54
N ILE A 13 -1.12 28.38 -24.71
CA ILE A 13 -1.85 29.30 -25.59
C ILE A 13 -3.13 28.60 -26.04
N GLY A 14 -4.27 29.28 -25.93
CA GLY A 14 -5.59 28.75 -26.26
C GLY A 14 -6.33 28.09 -25.09
N ASP A 15 -5.70 27.98 -23.90
CA ASP A 15 -6.39 27.52 -22.70
C ASP A 15 -7.38 28.58 -22.19
N ASN A 16 -8.45 28.14 -21.54
CA ASN A 16 -9.35 29.05 -20.84
C ASN A 16 -8.64 29.71 -19.66
N LEU A 17 -8.91 31.01 -19.44
CA LEU A 17 -8.38 31.74 -18.29
C LEU A 17 -8.96 31.16 -16.99
N ASP A 18 -8.18 30.40 -16.27
CA ASP A 18 -8.57 29.79 -14.99
C ASP A 18 -7.61 30.25 -13.87
N ARG A 19 -8.20 30.84 -12.83
CA ARG A 19 -7.47 31.29 -11.64
C ARG A 19 -6.67 30.15 -10.98
N ASN A 20 -7.20 28.94 -10.98
CA ASN A 20 -6.50 27.80 -10.37
C ASN A 20 -5.28 27.40 -11.21
N ALA A 21 -5.38 27.48 -12.54
CA ALA A 21 -4.25 27.23 -13.44
C ALA A 21 -3.15 28.28 -13.26
N LEU A 22 -3.51 29.55 -13.08
CA LEU A 22 -2.57 30.63 -12.78
C LEU A 22 -1.85 30.43 -11.44
N ASP A 23 -2.57 30.06 -10.38
CA ASP A 23 -1.94 29.78 -9.07
C ASP A 23 -1.08 28.52 -9.11
N ALA A 24 -1.49 27.47 -9.82
CA ALA A 24 -0.69 26.27 -10.04
C ALA A 24 0.64 26.59 -10.75
N GLU A 25 0.63 27.47 -11.75
CA GLU A 25 1.86 27.91 -12.43
C GLU A 25 2.76 28.72 -11.52
N ARG A 26 2.20 29.61 -10.68
CA ARG A 26 2.97 30.34 -9.64
C ARG A 26 3.68 29.39 -8.69
N VAL A 27 2.95 28.37 -8.19
CA VAL A 27 3.51 27.33 -7.31
C VAL A 27 4.63 26.58 -8.03
N ARG A 28 4.39 26.12 -9.26
CA ARG A 28 5.37 25.37 -10.06
C ARG A 28 6.68 26.15 -10.24
N ILE A 29 6.56 27.42 -10.63
CA ILE A 29 7.73 28.30 -10.83
C ILE A 29 8.47 28.52 -9.51
N THR A 30 7.73 28.76 -8.42
CA THR A 30 8.30 28.92 -7.08
C THR A 30 9.11 27.69 -6.66
N GLU A 31 8.56 26.50 -6.81
CA GLU A 31 9.25 25.24 -6.51
C GLU A 31 10.52 25.08 -7.35
N GLN A 32 10.45 25.35 -8.66
CA GLN A 32 11.63 25.28 -9.52
C GLN A 32 12.74 26.26 -9.13
N LEU A 33 12.39 27.49 -8.75
CA LEU A 33 13.37 28.49 -8.31
C LEU A 33 13.97 28.11 -6.95
N ARG A 34 13.14 27.68 -6.01
CA ARG A 34 13.61 27.22 -4.69
C ARG A 34 14.52 25.99 -4.80
N ASP A 35 14.27 25.11 -5.75
CA ASP A 35 15.17 23.98 -6.04
C ASP A 35 16.53 24.37 -6.61
N ARG A 36 16.66 25.61 -7.08
CA ARG A 36 17.90 26.17 -7.69
C ARG A 36 18.64 27.17 -6.80
N GLY A 37 18.31 27.18 -5.51
CA GLY A 37 19.01 27.99 -4.53
C GLY A 37 18.29 29.26 -4.09
N TYR A 38 17.16 29.63 -4.66
CA TYR A 38 16.44 30.85 -4.29
C TYR A 38 15.58 30.60 -3.03
N TYR A 39 16.24 30.53 -1.87
CA TYR A 39 15.62 30.19 -0.59
C TYR A 39 14.44 31.11 -0.22
N GLY A 40 14.63 32.46 -0.33
CA GLY A 40 13.62 33.46 0.04
C GLY A 40 12.52 33.67 -1.03
N PHE A 41 12.51 32.91 -2.13
CA PHE A 41 11.54 33.10 -3.18
C PHE A 41 10.17 32.50 -2.81
N THR A 42 9.10 33.30 -2.95
CA THR A 42 7.72 32.91 -2.69
C THR A 42 6.82 33.19 -3.90
N LYS A 43 5.65 32.56 -3.97
CA LYS A 43 4.71 32.71 -5.08
C LYS A 43 4.13 34.15 -5.19
N GLU A 44 4.20 34.93 -4.12
CA GLU A 44 3.73 36.31 -4.06
C GLU A 44 4.57 37.25 -4.95
N TYR A 45 5.80 36.87 -5.28
CA TYR A 45 6.64 37.60 -6.23
C TYR A 45 6.20 37.42 -7.69
N ILE A 46 5.30 36.45 -7.98
CA ILE A 46 4.78 36.22 -9.32
C ILE A 46 3.34 36.74 -9.40
N THR A 47 3.12 37.70 -10.32
CA THR A 47 1.78 38.21 -10.63
C THR A 47 1.52 38.06 -12.12
N PHE A 48 0.25 37.93 -12.48
CA PHE A 48 -0.17 37.93 -13.87
C PHE A 48 -0.99 39.19 -14.13
N MET A 49 -0.69 39.85 -15.22
CA MET A 49 -1.48 40.95 -15.75
C MET A 49 -2.25 40.41 -16.95
N ALA A 50 -3.58 40.55 -16.92
CA ALA A 50 -4.45 40.14 -17.98
C ALA A 50 -4.91 41.42 -18.74
N ASP A 51 -4.68 41.46 -20.03
CA ASP A 51 -5.11 42.53 -20.91
C ASP A 51 -6.13 41.98 -21.90
N THR A 52 -7.31 42.64 -21.96
CA THR A 52 -8.43 42.27 -22.83
C THR A 52 -8.77 43.41 -23.73
N ALA A 53 -8.77 43.19 -25.03
CA ALA A 53 -9.29 44.18 -25.99
C ALA A 53 -10.82 44.23 -25.93
N GLU A 54 -11.39 45.43 -26.08
CA GLU A 54 -12.84 45.63 -26.09
C GLU A 54 -13.50 44.84 -27.23
N GLY A 55 -14.45 43.95 -26.89
CA GLY A 55 -15.13 43.08 -27.83
C GLY A 55 -14.40 41.76 -28.17
N SER A 56 -13.25 41.48 -27.58
CA SER A 56 -12.53 40.18 -27.72
C SER A 56 -12.73 39.30 -26.52
N TYR A 57 -12.86 37.99 -26.75
CA TYR A 57 -12.80 36.95 -25.69
C TYR A 57 -11.37 36.45 -25.44
N ASP A 58 -10.39 36.93 -26.23
CA ASP A 58 -9.00 36.58 -26.07
C ASP A 58 -8.33 37.44 -25.00
N VAL A 59 -7.55 36.84 -24.14
CA VAL A 59 -6.83 37.50 -23.04
C VAL A 59 -5.33 37.35 -23.25
N ASN A 60 -4.64 38.48 -23.35
CA ASN A 60 -3.17 38.51 -23.33
C ASN A 60 -2.68 38.48 -21.89
N LEU A 61 -1.95 37.41 -21.55
CA LEU A 61 -1.46 37.18 -20.21
C LEU A 61 0.03 37.51 -20.11
N THR A 62 0.41 38.51 -19.30
CA THR A 62 1.78 38.88 -19.02
C THR A 62 2.16 38.47 -17.61
N MET A 63 3.20 37.63 -17.46
CA MET A 63 3.76 37.27 -16.18
C MET A 63 4.75 38.34 -15.72
N VAL A 64 4.53 38.90 -14.54
CA VAL A 64 5.39 39.91 -13.92
C VAL A 64 6.06 39.32 -12.70
N LEU A 65 7.39 39.40 -12.66
CA LEU A 65 8.21 39.03 -11.53
C LEU A 65 8.54 40.29 -10.71
N ARG A 66 8.09 40.34 -9.47
CA ARG A 66 8.33 41.44 -8.54
C ARG A 66 9.67 41.27 -7.83
N GLU A 67 10.31 42.40 -7.51
CA GLU A 67 11.52 42.45 -6.71
C GLU A 67 11.20 42.15 -5.23
N PRO A 68 12.18 41.58 -4.46
CA PRO A 68 12.01 41.36 -3.04
C PRO A 68 11.93 42.69 -2.28
N VAL A 69 10.81 42.87 -1.56
CA VAL A 69 10.63 44.01 -0.66
C VAL A 69 11.37 43.74 0.65
N THR A 70 12.34 44.60 1.00
CA THR A 70 13.03 44.52 2.28
C THR A 70 12.13 45.08 3.37
N GLN A 71 11.49 44.23 4.18
CA GLN A 71 10.97 44.65 5.47
C GLN A 71 12.16 44.79 6.43
N ASN A 72 12.59 46.02 6.72
CA ASN A 72 13.46 46.31 7.84
C ASN A 72 12.71 45.95 9.14
N ARG A 73 12.94 44.74 9.65
CA ARG A 73 12.59 44.39 11.03
C ARG A 73 13.65 45.01 11.93
N HIS A 74 13.51 46.29 12.20
CA HIS A 74 14.12 46.92 13.36
C HIS A 74 13.01 47.46 14.25
N GLY A 75 12.89 46.88 15.46
CA GLY A 75 12.21 47.47 16.60
C GLY A 75 10.70 47.31 16.65
N ALA A 76 10.26 46.21 17.27
CA ALA A 76 8.96 46.19 17.91
C ALA A 76 8.96 47.10 19.13
N THR A 77 8.66 48.36 18.93
CA THR A 77 8.09 49.26 19.95
C THR A 77 7.20 50.26 19.21
N GLY A 78 5.94 50.34 19.64
CA GLY A 78 4.90 51.08 19.00
C GLY A 78 5.27 52.55 18.73
N GLY A 79 5.18 52.93 17.46
CA GLY A 79 5.37 54.28 17.00
C GLY A 79 4.70 54.43 15.63
N ALA A 80 4.01 55.53 15.45
CA ALA A 80 3.22 55.94 14.30
C ALA A 80 3.97 55.83 12.95
N PRO A 81 3.27 55.73 11.79
CA PRO A 81 3.90 55.66 10.49
C PRO A 81 4.65 56.95 10.19
N LEU A 82 5.94 56.83 9.82
CA LEU A 82 6.78 57.95 9.35
C LEU A 82 6.35 58.39 7.96
N PRO A 83 6.38 59.68 7.65
CA PRO A 83 6.02 60.23 6.35
C PRO A 83 6.98 59.78 5.24
N ALA A 84 6.44 59.69 4.01
CA ALA A 84 7.06 59.12 2.82
C ALA A 84 8.29 59.82 2.25
N ASP A 85 8.84 60.87 2.89
CA ASP A 85 9.88 61.74 2.33
C ASP A 85 11.28 61.59 2.95
N SER A 86 11.54 60.55 3.73
CA SER A 86 12.92 60.30 4.23
C SER A 86 13.63 59.19 3.44
N ILE A 87 13.73 59.37 2.13
CA ILE A 87 14.69 58.62 1.31
C ILE A 87 16.06 59.30 1.46
N THR A 88 16.80 58.91 2.45
CA THR A 88 18.23 59.24 2.54
C THR A 88 19.05 58.29 1.67
N SER A 89 19.53 58.88 0.60
CA SER A 89 20.58 58.45 -0.30
C SER A 89 21.57 57.43 0.25
N GLY A 90 21.85 56.45 -0.54
CA GLY A 90 23.06 55.63 -0.44
C GLY A 90 22.75 54.12 -0.51
N SER A 91 22.87 53.58 -1.72
CA SER A 91 23.05 52.15 -1.97
C SER A 91 21.94 51.16 -1.52
N ASP A 92 20.68 51.48 -1.74
CA ASP A 92 19.70 50.45 -1.97
C ASP A 92 19.93 49.84 -3.37
N LEU A 93 21.05 49.15 -3.47
CA LEU A 93 21.35 48.26 -4.58
C LEU A 93 20.13 47.34 -4.70
N LEU A 94 19.49 47.40 -5.85
CA LEU A 94 18.48 46.45 -6.34
C LEU A 94 18.79 45.04 -5.79
N ARG A 95 18.11 44.64 -4.71
CA ARG A 95 18.35 43.35 -4.10
C ARG A 95 17.68 42.30 -4.96
N LEU A 96 18.39 41.85 -5.97
CA LEU A 96 17.98 40.74 -6.83
C LEU A 96 17.69 39.50 -5.96
N HIS A 97 16.75 38.67 -6.41
CA HIS A 97 16.55 37.35 -5.82
C HIS A 97 17.86 36.58 -5.81
N ARG A 98 18.37 36.24 -4.61
CA ARG A 98 19.68 35.63 -4.44
C ARG A 98 19.60 34.13 -4.28
N ARG A 99 20.67 33.46 -4.68
CA ARG A 99 20.89 32.05 -4.39
C ARG A 99 21.63 31.91 -3.06
N TYR A 100 21.28 30.84 -2.35
CA TYR A 100 21.88 30.50 -1.07
C TYR A 100 22.58 29.15 -1.16
N LEU A 101 23.73 29.03 -0.50
CA LEU A 101 24.44 27.79 -0.22
C LEU A 101 24.07 27.32 1.19
N ILE A 102 24.01 26.02 1.39
CA ILE A 102 23.97 25.45 2.74
C ILE A 102 25.35 25.59 3.35
N ASN A 103 25.46 26.26 4.50
CA ASN A 103 26.71 26.41 5.22
C ASN A 103 27.00 25.19 6.09
N HIS A 104 26.17 24.95 7.11
CA HIS A 104 26.25 23.76 7.96
C HIS A 104 24.88 23.07 8.10
N VAL A 105 24.93 21.79 8.46
CA VAL A 105 23.72 20.99 8.74
C VAL A 105 23.81 20.47 10.17
N TYR A 106 22.93 20.98 11.02
CA TYR A 106 22.83 20.61 12.42
C TYR A 106 21.60 19.73 12.65
N PHE A 107 21.79 18.61 13.35
CA PHE A 107 20.71 17.81 13.91
C PHE A 107 20.63 18.07 15.39
N VAL A 108 19.50 18.55 15.87
CA VAL A 108 19.28 18.84 17.29
C VAL A 108 18.27 17.86 17.85
N THR A 109 18.66 17.14 18.90
CA THR A 109 17.83 16.12 19.53
C THR A 109 17.61 16.43 21.01
N GLY A 110 16.47 16.00 21.57
CA GLY A 110 16.19 16.12 22.99
C GLY A 110 15.56 17.46 23.40
N LEU A 111 15.30 18.37 22.47
CA LEU A 111 14.51 19.57 22.74
C LEU A 111 13.01 19.30 22.54
N GLY A 112 12.18 20.11 23.18
CA GLY A 112 10.72 20.06 23.04
C GLY A 112 10.23 20.57 21.67
N PRO A 113 8.99 20.31 21.30
CA PRO A 113 8.39 20.87 20.10
C PRO A 113 8.29 22.40 20.22
N GLY A 114 8.76 23.13 19.19
CA GLY A 114 8.74 24.59 19.16
C GLY A 114 9.95 25.28 19.80
N ALA A 115 10.98 24.53 20.19
CA ALA A 115 12.23 25.10 20.68
C ALA A 115 12.92 25.96 19.59
N ASP A 116 13.55 27.05 19.98
CA ASP A 116 14.35 27.92 19.11
C ASP A 116 15.79 27.37 19.04
N PRO A 117 16.28 26.95 17.84
CA PRO A 117 17.62 26.36 17.73
C PRO A 117 18.75 27.31 18.11
N LEU A 118 18.52 28.63 18.18
CA LEU A 118 19.54 29.62 18.52
C LEU A 118 19.57 29.96 20.02
N LYS A 119 18.50 29.63 20.77
CA LYS A 119 18.36 30.03 22.18
C LYS A 119 18.29 28.87 23.15
N ASP A 120 17.64 27.76 22.73
CA ASP A 120 17.27 26.69 23.64
C ASP A 120 18.26 25.53 23.66
N ILE A 121 19.32 25.59 22.85
CA ILE A 121 20.42 24.59 22.89
C ILE A 121 21.25 24.82 24.15
N PRO A 122 21.36 23.84 25.07
CA PRO A 122 22.20 23.98 26.25
C PRO A 122 23.68 24.20 25.86
N ALA A 123 24.35 25.07 26.57
CA ALA A 123 25.75 25.37 26.32
C ALA A 123 26.72 24.17 26.53
N ASP A 124 26.29 23.22 27.36
CA ASP A 124 26.97 21.95 27.69
C ASP A 124 26.46 20.76 26.85
N ALA A 125 25.71 21.03 25.79
CA ALA A 125 25.18 19.97 24.93
C ALA A 125 26.32 19.20 24.24
N ASP A 126 26.25 17.88 24.32
CA ASP A 126 27.22 17.01 23.64
C ASP A 126 27.06 17.11 22.12
N THR A 127 28.18 17.37 21.44
CA THR A 127 28.21 17.64 20.00
C THR A 127 29.10 16.64 19.29
N VAL A 128 28.56 15.97 18.27
CA VAL A 128 29.28 14.96 17.48
C VAL A 128 29.27 15.35 16.00
N ASN A 129 30.47 15.53 15.43
CA ASN A 129 30.66 15.77 14.00
C ASN A 129 30.79 14.44 13.26
N TYR A 130 29.96 14.21 12.25
CA TYR A 130 29.94 12.98 11.47
C TYR A 130 29.66 13.24 9.98
N ARG A 131 30.66 13.01 9.12
CA ARG A 131 30.53 13.04 7.64
C ARG A 131 29.77 14.25 7.07
N GLY A 132 30.06 15.45 7.57
CA GLY A 132 29.48 16.71 7.08
C GLY A 132 28.13 17.09 7.69
N ILE A 133 27.73 16.42 8.76
CA ILE A 133 26.64 16.82 9.65
C ILE A 133 27.17 16.99 11.08
N THR A 134 26.56 17.87 11.84
CA THR A 134 26.83 18.07 13.26
C THR A 134 25.59 17.66 14.05
N VAL A 135 25.72 16.71 14.99
CA VAL A 135 24.62 16.27 15.84
C VAL A 135 24.80 16.82 17.25
N ILE A 136 23.82 17.56 17.72
CA ILE A 136 23.78 18.20 19.03
C ILE A 136 22.75 17.45 19.88
N TYR A 137 23.21 16.86 20.98
CA TYR A 137 22.35 16.13 21.91
C TYR A 137 21.98 17.04 23.07
N GLY A 138 20.76 17.59 23.08
CA GLY A 138 20.24 18.43 24.17
C GLY A 138 19.97 17.66 25.47
N THR A 139 20.12 16.35 25.47
CA THR A 139 20.00 15.49 26.65
C THR A 139 21.10 14.44 26.64
N LYS A 140 21.43 13.86 27.83
CA LYS A 140 22.40 12.76 27.95
C LYS A 140 21.99 11.45 27.26
N ASP A 141 20.73 11.34 26.82
CA ASP A 141 20.25 10.15 26.09
C ASP A 141 20.49 10.30 24.58
N HIS A 142 21.58 9.73 24.11
CA HIS A 142 21.91 9.63 22.69
C HIS A 142 21.09 8.52 22.03
N TYR A 143 19.77 8.74 21.89
CA TYR A 143 18.86 7.70 21.44
C TYR A 143 19.02 7.32 19.96
N ILE A 144 19.67 8.13 19.14
CA ILE A 144 19.88 7.85 17.71
C ILE A 144 21.35 8.09 17.32
N VAL A 145 21.90 7.20 16.51
CA VAL A 145 23.29 7.29 16.07
C VAL A 145 23.45 8.25 14.88
N PRO A 146 24.54 9.04 14.79
CA PRO A 146 24.76 10.00 13.70
C PRO A 146 24.73 9.38 12.30
N SER A 147 25.16 8.13 12.16
CA SER A 147 25.20 7.43 10.87
C SER A 147 23.82 7.27 10.21
N ILE A 148 22.75 7.11 10.98
CA ILE A 148 21.39 7.04 10.45
C ILE A 148 20.90 8.43 10.03
N LEU A 149 21.21 9.46 10.80
CA LEU A 149 20.85 10.83 10.46
C LEU A 149 21.54 11.28 9.16
N GLU A 150 22.84 10.96 9.02
CA GLU A 150 23.58 11.23 7.77
C GLU A 150 23.01 10.46 6.59
N GLU A 151 22.64 9.17 6.78
CA GLU A 151 22.02 8.34 5.74
C GLU A 151 20.68 8.91 5.25
N LYS A 152 19.90 9.53 6.14
CA LYS A 152 18.59 10.12 5.84
C LYS A 152 18.65 11.60 5.46
N CYS A 153 19.81 12.25 5.58
CA CYS A 153 19.99 13.65 5.23
C CYS A 153 20.34 13.82 3.74
N HIS A 154 19.56 14.61 3.03
CA HIS A 154 19.82 14.98 1.64
C HIS A 154 20.48 16.36 1.51
N LEU A 155 20.48 17.17 2.59
CA LEU A 155 21.18 18.42 2.66
C LEU A 155 22.69 18.17 2.79
N ARG A 156 23.50 19.02 2.14
CA ARG A 156 24.96 18.92 2.18
C ARG A 156 25.56 20.33 2.28
N ALA A 157 26.55 20.48 3.13
CA ALA A 157 27.33 21.71 3.20
C ALA A 157 27.95 22.06 1.84
N ASP A 158 28.13 23.33 1.57
CA ASP A 158 28.69 23.93 0.35
C ASP A 158 27.93 23.58 -0.96
N ARG A 159 26.68 23.13 -0.85
CA ARG A 159 25.79 22.94 -2.00
C ARG A 159 24.69 24.00 -2.01
N LEU A 160 24.21 24.30 -3.21
CA LEU A 160 23.05 25.16 -3.38
C LEU A 160 21.85 24.60 -2.60
N TYR A 161 21.16 25.49 -1.92
CA TYR A 161 19.88 25.18 -1.31
C TYR A 161 18.90 24.59 -2.35
N SER A 162 18.16 23.58 -1.94
CA SER A 162 17.09 23.00 -2.73
C SER A 162 15.91 22.66 -1.81
N ALA A 163 14.75 23.21 -2.08
CA ALA A 163 13.53 22.91 -1.35
C ALA A 163 13.21 21.41 -1.42
N ARG A 164 13.44 20.80 -2.57
CA ARG A 164 13.29 19.36 -2.76
C ARG A 164 14.19 18.52 -1.86
N ASP A 165 15.41 18.96 -1.56
CA ASP A 165 16.30 18.21 -0.67
C ASP A 165 15.92 18.39 0.81
N VAL A 166 15.29 19.53 1.17
CA VAL A 166 14.64 19.72 2.47
C VAL A 166 13.48 18.75 2.62
N ASP A 167 12.56 18.72 1.65
CA ASP A 167 11.41 17.81 1.65
C ASP A 167 11.84 16.34 1.71
N ARG A 168 12.85 15.96 0.94
CA ARG A 168 13.42 14.59 0.97
C ARG A 168 14.01 14.24 2.32
N THR A 169 14.69 15.19 2.97
CA THR A 169 15.23 14.98 4.30
C THR A 169 14.10 14.78 5.30
N TYR A 170 13.08 15.63 5.26
CA TYR A 170 11.89 15.50 6.09
C TYR A 170 11.19 14.14 5.88
N GLU A 171 10.94 13.77 4.63
CA GLU A 171 10.30 12.50 4.29
C GLU A 171 11.15 11.27 4.69
N ALA A 172 12.46 11.33 4.54
CA ALA A 172 13.34 10.24 4.93
C ALA A 172 13.41 10.06 6.45
N LEU A 173 13.44 11.17 7.20
CA LEU A 173 13.42 11.15 8.66
C LEU A 173 12.07 10.74 9.23
N SER A 174 10.95 11.11 8.59
CA SER A 174 9.60 10.72 9.02
C SER A 174 9.35 9.20 8.95
N GLN A 175 10.17 8.46 8.20
CA GLN A 175 10.12 6.98 8.16
C GLN A 175 10.76 6.33 9.40
N LEU A 176 11.48 7.11 10.20
CA LEU A 176 12.12 6.60 11.41
C LEU A 176 11.09 6.54 12.56
N GLY A 177 10.70 5.35 12.96
CA GLY A 177 9.66 5.13 13.96
C GLY A 177 9.93 5.76 15.34
N ILE A 178 11.21 6.05 15.65
CA ILE A 178 11.63 6.72 16.88
C ILE A 178 11.44 8.23 16.83
N ILE A 179 11.22 8.82 15.66
CA ILE A 179 10.99 10.26 15.48
C ILE A 179 9.49 10.52 15.41
N ARG A 180 8.99 11.42 16.27
CA ARG A 180 7.59 11.85 16.31
C ARG A 180 7.38 13.17 15.57
N GLY A 181 8.32 14.10 15.71
CA GLY A 181 8.22 15.43 15.13
C GLY A 181 9.56 15.84 14.50
N ILE A 182 9.47 16.53 13.39
CA ILE A 182 10.61 17.07 12.64
C ILE A 182 10.30 18.53 12.33
N ASN A 183 11.21 19.42 12.71
CA ASN A 183 11.20 20.81 12.27
C ASN A 183 12.53 21.11 11.58
N ILE A 184 12.50 21.73 10.41
CA ILE A 184 13.70 22.11 9.65
C ILE A 184 13.69 23.62 9.50
N ASP A 185 14.53 24.27 10.28
CA ASP A 185 14.70 25.71 10.25
C ASP A 185 15.98 26.07 9.49
N LEU A 186 15.85 27.01 8.56
CA LEU A 186 16.95 27.52 7.77
C LEU A 186 17.25 28.94 8.22
N VAL A 187 18.41 29.13 8.84
CA VAL A 187 18.82 30.38 9.42
C VAL A 187 19.82 31.05 8.47
N PRO A 188 19.47 32.22 7.88
CA PRO A 188 20.41 32.98 7.06
C PRO A 188 21.59 33.48 7.88
N MET A 189 22.81 33.26 7.35
CA MET A 189 24.06 33.75 7.94
C MET A 189 24.42 35.11 7.37
N PRO A 190 25.22 35.89 8.12
CA PRO A 190 25.83 37.12 7.57
C PRO A 190 26.55 36.83 6.26
N GLU A 191 26.45 37.75 5.31
CA GLU A 191 27.08 37.60 3.99
C GLU A 191 28.61 37.59 4.11
N ILE A 192 29.21 36.56 3.51
CA ILE A 192 30.66 36.48 3.31
C ILE A 192 30.87 36.43 1.79
N ASP A 193 31.67 37.31 1.23
CA ASP A 193 31.99 37.38 -0.20
C ASP A 193 30.79 37.51 -1.16
N GLY A 194 29.72 38.18 -0.72
CA GLY A 194 28.51 38.40 -1.55
C GLY A 194 27.67 37.17 -1.86
N THR A 195 28.01 36.01 -1.30
CA THR A 195 27.26 34.77 -1.44
C THR A 195 26.37 34.57 -0.21
N GLY A 196 25.05 34.40 -0.42
CA GLY A 196 24.13 34.06 0.65
C GLY A 196 24.37 32.64 1.17
N ARG A 197 24.44 32.50 2.49
CA ARG A 197 24.60 31.20 3.16
C ARG A 197 23.49 30.99 4.17
N VAL A 198 23.04 29.74 4.34
CA VAL A 198 22.05 29.34 5.36
C VAL A 198 22.57 28.16 6.15
N ASP A 199 22.39 28.20 7.46
CA ASP A 199 22.56 27.05 8.33
C ASP A 199 21.22 26.29 8.44
N ALA A 200 21.29 24.98 8.30
CA ALA A 200 20.11 24.11 8.40
C ALA A 200 20.06 23.44 9.78
N TYR A 201 19.08 23.81 10.60
CA TYR A 201 18.80 23.19 11.88
C TYR A 201 17.63 22.21 11.75
N ILE A 202 17.90 20.92 11.93
CA ILE A 202 16.93 19.83 11.87
C ILE A 202 16.63 19.39 13.29
N MET A 203 15.52 19.85 13.84
CA MET A 203 15.11 19.55 15.20
C MET A 203 14.24 18.29 15.20
N LEU A 204 14.62 17.31 16.05
CA LEU A 204 14.00 16.03 16.14
C LEU A 204 13.34 15.81 17.50
N THR A 205 12.04 15.60 17.51
CA THR A 205 11.29 15.23 18.72
C THR A 205 11.14 13.71 18.75
N ARG A 206 11.53 13.11 19.89
CA ARG A 206 11.51 11.67 20.08
C ARG A 206 10.10 11.11 20.27
N ASN A 207 9.84 9.95 19.72
CA ASN A 207 8.68 9.11 20.01
C ASN A 207 8.95 8.18 21.21
N ARG A 208 7.90 7.57 21.76
CA ARG A 208 8.04 6.51 22.74
C ARG A 208 8.77 5.31 22.12
N LYS A 209 9.81 4.83 22.82
CA LYS A 209 10.65 3.71 22.38
C LYS A 209 9.87 2.41 22.24
N GLN A 210 8.95 2.20 23.15
CA GLN A 210 8.12 1.00 23.22
C GLN A 210 6.64 1.36 23.16
N GLY A 211 5.86 0.45 22.65
CA GLY A 211 4.40 0.54 22.62
C GLY A 211 3.80 -0.85 22.69
N VAL A 212 2.69 -0.94 23.41
CA VAL A 212 1.85 -2.14 23.46
C VAL A 212 0.46 -1.74 22.97
N THR A 213 -0.13 -2.55 22.11
CA THR A 213 -1.48 -2.36 21.61
C THR A 213 -2.27 -3.64 21.86
N LEU A 214 -3.44 -3.51 22.46
CA LEU A 214 -4.43 -4.57 22.58
C LEU A 214 -5.48 -4.35 21.49
N GLU A 215 -5.74 -5.38 20.70
CA GLU A 215 -6.72 -5.39 19.61
C GLU A 215 -7.85 -6.37 19.97
N LEU A 216 -9.08 -5.93 19.83
CA LEU A 216 -10.27 -6.79 19.97
C LEU A 216 -10.98 -6.78 18.63
N GLU A 217 -11.20 -7.95 18.06
CA GLU A 217 -11.85 -8.14 16.75
C GLU A 217 -13.11 -8.99 16.90
N GLY A 218 -14.19 -8.57 16.26
CA GLY A 218 -15.34 -9.42 15.99
C GLY A 218 -15.27 -9.91 14.55
N THR A 219 -15.39 -11.20 14.32
CA THR A 219 -15.41 -11.80 12.98
C THR A 219 -16.78 -12.36 12.66
N ASN A 220 -17.15 -12.28 11.38
CA ASN A 220 -18.33 -12.93 10.85
C ASN A 220 -17.95 -13.50 9.47
N SER A 221 -17.78 -14.81 9.41
CA SER A 221 -17.43 -15.53 8.20
C SER A 221 -18.62 -16.39 7.79
N GLU A 222 -19.35 -16.00 6.74
CA GLU A 222 -20.46 -16.78 6.14
C GLU A 222 -21.62 -17.12 7.11
N GLY A 223 -21.81 -16.34 8.17
CA GLY A 223 -22.81 -16.59 9.21
C GLY A 223 -22.22 -17.15 10.50
N ASP A 224 -20.95 -17.52 10.50
CA ASP A 224 -20.21 -17.94 11.68
C ASP A 224 -19.69 -16.72 12.43
N PHE A 225 -20.03 -16.62 13.71
CA PHE A 225 -19.59 -15.53 14.56
C PHE A 225 -18.36 -15.92 15.35
N GLY A 226 -17.38 -15.04 15.34
CA GLY A 226 -16.16 -15.23 16.09
C GLY A 226 -15.68 -13.96 16.77
N PHE A 227 -14.71 -14.12 17.63
CA PHE A 227 -13.98 -13.02 18.22
C PHE A 227 -12.48 -13.31 18.25
N GLY A 228 -11.69 -12.26 18.14
CA GLY A 228 -10.23 -12.31 18.20
C GLY A 228 -9.68 -11.35 19.24
N VAL A 229 -8.59 -11.77 19.87
CA VAL A 229 -7.80 -10.94 20.77
C VAL A 229 -6.37 -10.91 20.28
N GLY A 230 -5.84 -9.72 20.03
CA GLY A 230 -4.48 -9.49 19.59
C GLY A 230 -3.70 -8.66 20.61
N LEU A 231 -2.47 -9.05 20.89
CA LEU A 231 -1.49 -8.28 21.66
C LEU A 231 -0.29 -7.98 20.76
N SER A 232 -0.01 -6.71 20.53
CA SER A 232 1.11 -6.26 19.71
C SER A 232 2.09 -5.44 20.55
N TYR A 233 3.34 -5.87 20.62
CA TYR A 233 4.46 -5.14 21.19
C TYR A 233 5.33 -4.56 20.08
N GLN A 234 5.78 -3.32 20.24
CA GLN A 234 6.66 -2.63 19.31
C GLN A 234 7.82 -1.98 20.05
N HIS A 235 9.05 -2.23 19.60
CA HIS A 235 10.24 -1.48 20.00
C HIS A 235 10.81 -0.73 18.80
N ARG A 236 10.68 0.62 18.80
CA ARG A 236 10.91 1.49 17.64
C ARG A 236 12.37 1.91 17.42
N ASP A 237 13.27 1.48 18.30
CA ASP A 237 14.67 1.93 18.25
C ASP A 237 15.63 0.84 18.72
N LEU A 238 15.57 -0.32 18.09
CA LEU A 238 16.51 -1.39 18.37
C LEU A 238 17.92 -0.98 17.88
N ALA A 239 18.90 -1.10 18.78
CA ALA A 239 20.31 -0.73 18.55
C ALA A 239 20.54 0.76 18.22
N ARG A 240 19.67 1.69 18.65
CA ARG A 240 19.73 3.14 18.39
C ARG A 240 19.76 3.51 16.90
N ARG A 241 19.21 2.63 16.04
CA ARG A 241 19.19 2.80 14.57
C ARG A 241 17.79 2.91 14.01
N SER A 242 16.80 3.19 14.89
CA SER A 242 15.38 3.21 14.52
C SER A 242 14.92 1.91 13.82
N ASN A 243 15.57 0.78 14.13
CA ASN A 243 15.07 -0.52 13.70
C ASN A 243 13.82 -0.85 14.51
N LEU A 244 12.78 -1.28 13.82
CA LEU A 244 11.49 -1.62 14.43
C LEU A 244 11.44 -3.13 14.69
N LEU A 245 11.40 -3.51 15.96
CA LEU A 245 11.04 -4.86 16.37
C LEU A 245 9.56 -4.90 16.70
N THR A 246 8.84 -5.85 16.11
CA THR A 246 7.41 -6.11 16.40
C THR A 246 7.27 -7.54 16.90
N ALA A 247 6.47 -7.75 17.94
CA ALA A 247 6.05 -9.07 18.37
C ALA A 247 4.53 -9.04 18.51
N LYS A 248 3.84 -9.96 17.84
CA LYS A 248 2.39 -10.05 17.84
C LYS A 248 1.95 -11.42 18.30
N LEU A 249 0.97 -11.46 19.15
CA LEU A 249 0.24 -12.65 19.54
C LEU A 249 -1.23 -12.45 19.24
N ARG A 250 -1.88 -13.44 18.66
CA ARG A 250 -3.30 -13.41 18.34
C ARG A 250 -3.95 -14.73 18.70
N VAL A 251 -5.15 -14.64 19.23
CA VAL A 251 -6.02 -15.79 19.46
C VAL A 251 -7.36 -15.47 18.81
N ASN A 252 -7.83 -16.33 17.92
CA ASN A 252 -9.13 -16.25 17.28
C ASN A 252 -9.97 -17.46 17.64
N TYR A 253 -11.26 -17.23 17.83
CA TYR A 253 -12.26 -18.23 18.09
C TYR A 253 -13.48 -17.96 17.21
N GLU A 254 -13.99 -18.99 16.51
CA GLU A 254 -15.23 -18.89 15.73
C GLU A 254 -16.12 -20.09 16.07
N SER A 255 -17.40 -19.80 16.31
CA SER A 255 -18.43 -20.83 16.45
C SER A 255 -19.02 -21.10 15.08
N LEU A 256 -18.86 -22.32 14.59
CA LEU A 256 -19.31 -22.72 13.27
C LEU A 256 -20.79 -23.12 13.30
N SER A 257 -21.58 -22.56 12.38
CA SER A 257 -22.99 -22.90 12.21
C SER A 257 -23.12 -23.94 11.09
N GLY A 258 -23.47 -25.18 11.43
CA GLY A 258 -23.67 -26.25 10.43
C GLY A 258 -23.95 -27.63 11.06
N ASN A 259 -24.32 -28.59 10.24
CA ASN A 259 -24.54 -29.97 10.70
C ASN A 259 -23.20 -30.73 10.68
N LEU A 260 -22.43 -30.59 11.79
CA LEU A 260 -21.06 -31.07 11.95
C LEU A 260 -20.98 -32.48 12.57
N SER A 261 -22.07 -33.26 12.48
CA SER A 261 -22.26 -34.51 13.23
C SER A 261 -21.22 -35.63 13.00
N ASN A 262 -20.28 -35.46 12.04
CA ASN A 262 -19.23 -36.43 11.74
C ASN A 262 -17.82 -35.80 11.70
N LEU A 263 -17.62 -34.58 12.24
CA LEU A 263 -16.35 -33.88 12.25
C LEU A 263 -15.72 -33.89 13.66
N ILE A 264 -14.40 -33.71 13.75
CA ILE A 264 -13.63 -33.87 15.00
C ILE A 264 -13.97 -32.76 16.00
N ASN A 265 -14.19 -31.55 15.53
CA ASN A 265 -14.46 -30.37 16.35
C ASN A 265 -15.69 -29.60 15.83
N ASP A 266 -16.38 -28.91 16.72
CA ASP A 266 -17.52 -28.03 16.43
C ASP A 266 -17.16 -26.54 16.36
N ARG A 267 -15.85 -26.23 16.40
CA ARG A 267 -15.33 -24.87 16.55
C ARG A 267 -14.04 -24.71 15.75
N TYR A 268 -13.75 -23.44 15.43
CA TYR A 268 -12.44 -23.02 14.93
C TYR A 268 -11.68 -22.26 16.02
N THR A 269 -10.46 -22.67 16.26
CA THR A 269 -9.56 -21.97 17.17
C THR A 269 -8.22 -21.75 16.49
N GLU A 270 -7.68 -20.55 16.60
CA GLU A 270 -6.39 -20.19 16.03
C GLU A 270 -5.51 -19.48 17.05
N TYR A 271 -4.27 -19.92 17.18
CA TYR A 271 -3.20 -19.25 17.93
C TYR A 271 -2.10 -18.82 16.96
N ALA A 272 -1.85 -17.53 16.84
CA ALA A 272 -0.83 -17.00 15.96
C ALA A 272 0.20 -16.17 16.71
N GLY A 273 1.46 -16.35 16.36
CA GLY A 273 2.60 -15.57 16.85
C GLY A 273 3.45 -15.08 15.69
N GLU A 274 3.88 -13.83 15.73
CA GLU A 274 4.76 -13.24 14.72
C GLU A 274 5.81 -12.37 15.40
N VAL A 275 7.08 -12.53 15.02
CA VAL A 275 8.17 -11.63 15.39
C VAL A 275 8.78 -11.07 14.12
N GLY A 276 8.78 -9.74 13.99
CA GLY A 276 9.29 -9.04 12.83
C GLY A 276 10.38 -8.03 13.20
N LEU A 277 11.39 -7.91 12.35
CA LEU A 277 12.44 -6.91 12.44
C LEU A 277 12.51 -6.11 11.15
N THR A 278 12.21 -4.81 11.23
CA THR A 278 12.21 -3.90 10.08
C THR A 278 13.36 -2.90 10.19
N PHE A 279 14.19 -2.86 9.16
CA PHE A 279 15.27 -1.89 8.99
C PHE A 279 14.77 -0.76 8.07
N PRO A 280 14.88 0.52 8.45
CA PRO A 280 14.42 1.65 7.62
C PRO A 280 15.42 1.98 6.50
N LYS A 281 15.96 0.95 5.85
CA LYS A 281 16.93 1.03 4.75
C LYS A 281 16.86 -0.18 3.84
N PHE A 282 17.36 -0.02 2.61
CA PHE A 282 17.48 -1.11 1.65
C PHE A 282 18.81 -1.86 1.85
N MET A 283 18.76 -3.06 2.43
CA MET A 283 19.94 -3.84 2.80
C MET A 283 20.46 -4.77 1.69
N PHE A 284 20.15 -4.47 0.42
CA PHE A 284 20.62 -5.29 -0.69
C PHE A 284 22.11 -5.04 -0.97
N PRO A 285 22.97 -6.08 -0.98
CA PRO A 285 24.42 -5.91 -0.99
C PRO A 285 24.98 -5.33 -2.31
N PHE A 286 24.36 -5.65 -3.44
CA PHE A 286 24.88 -5.34 -4.77
C PHE A 286 24.53 -3.94 -5.31
N LEU A 287 23.91 -3.06 -4.50
CA LEU A 287 23.59 -1.69 -4.91
C LEU A 287 24.50 -0.68 -4.21
N SER A 288 24.88 0.38 -4.95
CA SER A 288 25.69 1.46 -4.40
C SER A 288 24.99 2.23 -3.28
N SER A 289 25.74 2.73 -2.31
CA SER A 289 25.21 3.50 -1.18
C SER A 289 24.47 4.76 -1.61
N SER A 290 24.93 5.42 -2.67
CA SER A 290 24.30 6.63 -3.23
C SER A 290 22.92 6.32 -3.85
N TYR A 291 22.76 5.17 -4.46
CA TYR A 291 21.47 4.73 -4.99
C TYR A 291 20.50 4.37 -3.86
N LYS A 292 20.96 3.61 -2.84
CA LYS A 292 20.15 3.22 -1.68
C LYS A 292 19.60 4.44 -0.92
N LYS A 293 20.41 5.52 -0.74
CA LYS A 293 19.98 6.76 -0.09
C LYS A 293 18.79 7.44 -0.80
N ARG A 294 18.66 7.28 -2.12
CA ARG A 294 17.58 7.88 -2.91
C ARG A 294 16.27 7.11 -2.84
N MET A 295 16.30 5.89 -2.30
CA MET A 295 15.12 5.03 -2.22
C MET A 295 14.41 5.19 -0.87
N LYS A 296 13.09 5.37 -0.92
CA LYS A 296 12.23 5.22 0.27
C LYS A 296 12.01 3.72 0.48
N ALA A 297 12.95 3.06 1.13
CA ALA A 297 12.94 1.60 1.21
C ALA A 297 13.13 1.10 2.63
N SER A 298 12.59 -0.08 2.89
CA SER A 298 12.80 -0.87 4.11
C SER A 298 13.13 -2.32 3.77
N THR A 299 13.81 -2.98 4.71
CA THR A 299 14.07 -4.41 4.68
C THR A 299 13.41 -5.05 5.89
N GLU A 300 12.64 -6.09 5.68
CA GLU A 300 11.91 -6.79 6.74
C GLU A 300 12.36 -8.25 6.83
N PHE A 301 12.56 -8.73 8.05
CA PHE A 301 12.67 -10.13 8.41
C PHE A 301 11.53 -10.45 9.35
N ALA A 302 10.83 -11.54 9.12
CA ALA A 302 9.75 -11.98 9.98
C ALA A 302 9.82 -13.50 10.18
N VAL A 303 9.43 -13.93 11.36
CA VAL A 303 9.19 -15.33 11.69
C VAL A 303 7.78 -15.42 12.25
N SER A 304 7.01 -16.38 11.78
CA SER A 304 5.62 -16.58 12.19
C SER A 304 5.37 -18.02 12.56
N PHE A 305 4.44 -18.19 13.47
CA PHE A 305 3.92 -19.49 13.89
C PHE A 305 2.40 -19.36 13.99
N ASN A 306 1.68 -20.34 13.45
CA ASN A 306 0.23 -20.37 13.49
C ASN A 306 -0.22 -21.81 13.75
N TYR A 307 -1.05 -21.98 14.76
CA TYR A 307 -1.68 -23.24 15.12
C TYR A 307 -3.18 -23.08 14.94
N GLN A 308 -3.79 -23.90 14.10
CA GLN A 308 -5.20 -23.86 13.76
C GLN A 308 -5.86 -25.21 14.06
N GLU A 309 -6.90 -25.18 14.86
CA GLU A 309 -7.84 -26.28 15.02
C GLU A 309 -9.11 -25.97 14.22
N ARG A 310 -9.42 -26.79 13.26
CA ARG A 310 -10.67 -26.76 12.51
C ARG A 310 -11.41 -28.10 12.68
N PRO A 311 -12.70 -28.14 12.36
CA PRO A 311 -13.43 -29.41 12.41
C PRO A 311 -12.77 -30.53 11.61
N GLU A 312 -12.15 -30.17 10.48
CA GLU A 312 -11.62 -31.14 9.52
C GLU A 312 -10.15 -31.49 9.77
N TYR A 313 -9.40 -30.64 10.47
CA TYR A 313 -7.96 -30.84 10.69
C TYR A 313 -7.38 -29.95 11.79
N THR A 314 -6.28 -30.41 12.33
CA THR A 314 -5.33 -29.56 13.08
C THR A 314 -4.16 -29.24 12.17
N ARG A 315 -3.79 -27.96 12.06
CA ARG A 315 -2.72 -27.49 11.17
C ARG A 315 -1.76 -26.57 11.90
N ILE A 316 -0.47 -26.82 11.73
CA ILE A 316 0.61 -25.96 12.18
C ILE A 316 1.29 -25.34 10.96
N ILE A 317 1.44 -24.02 10.95
CA ILE A 317 2.16 -23.29 9.91
C ILE A 317 3.31 -22.55 10.58
N ALA A 318 4.54 -22.87 10.20
CA ALA A 318 5.73 -22.12 10.59
C ALA A 318 6.26 -21.36 9.37
N GLY A 319 6.53 -20.08 9.54
CA GLY A 319 6.93 -19.20 8.43
C GLY A 319 8.17 -18.40 8.74
N ALA A 320 8.96 -18.12 7.69
CA ALA A 320 10.07 -17.16 7.73
C ALA A 320 10.09 -16.36 6.46
N ALA A 321 10.24 -15.04 6.56
CA ALA A 321 10.18 -14.15 5.42
C ALA A 321 11.31 -13.12 5.44
N TRP A 322 11.87 -12.86 4.26
CA TRP A 322 12.78 -11.77 3.98
C TRP A 322 12.22 -10.94 2.83
N LYS A 323 11.86 -9.67 3.12
CA LYS A 323 11.17 -8.79 2.19
C LYS A 323 11.88 -7.46 2.03
N TYR A 324 11.85 -6.95 0.81
CA TYR A 324 12.22 -5.59 0.49
C TYR A 324 10.99 -4.81 0.07
N LYS A 325 10.80 -3.62 0.66
CA LYS A 325 9.71 -2.71 0.28
C LYS A 325 10.29 -1.38 -0.11
N TRP A 326 9.84 -0.81 -1.21
CA TRP A 326 10.23 0.55 -1.59
C TRP A 326 9.11 1.27 -2.35
N ASN A 327 9.04 2.56 -2.13
CA ASN A 327 8.04 3.43 -2.69
C ASN A 327 8.68 4.44 -3.65
N SER A 328 7.92 4.91 -4.65
CA SER A 328 8.29 6.10 -5.40
C SER A 328 8.17 7.35 -4.50
N ARG A 329 8.77 8.46 -4.93
CA ARG A 329 8.76 9.73 -4.19
C ARG A 329 7.35 10.26 -3.94
N ASP A 330 6.47 10.12 -4.92
CA ASP A 330 5.07 10.53 -4.88
C ASP A 330 4.15 9.54 -4.14
N ASN A 331 4.70 8.48 -3.54
CA ASN A 331 3.99 7.36 -2.89
C ASN A 331 2.93 6.67 -3.78
N ARG A 332 2.89 6.99 -5.08
CA ARG A 332 1.93 6.39 -6.02
C ARG A 332 2.31 4.98 -6.43
N ARG A 333 3.61 4.66 -6.41
CA ARG A 333 4.14 3.35 -6.80
C ARG A 333 4.77 2.70 -5.58
N ARG A 334 4.23 1.56 -5.19
CA ARG A 334 4.79 0.71 -4.13
C ARG A 334 5.27 -0.58 -4.75
N ARG A 335 6.42 -1.04 -4.32
CA ARG A 335 7.01 -2.30 -4.79
C ARG A 335 7.42 -3.10 -3.58
N THR A 336 7.07 -4.38 -3.62
CA THR A 336 7.48 -5.36 -2.61
C THR A 336 8.15 -6.51 -3.32
N TRP A 337 9.32 -6.85 -2.88
CA TRP A 337 10.03 -8.05 -3.32
C TRP A 337 10.18 -8.98 -2.13
N ASP A 338 9.43 -10.07 -2.14
CA ASP A 338 9.60 -11.19 -1.23
C ASP A 338 10.79 -11.98 -1.77
N LEU A 339 11.99 -11.72 -1.23
CA LEU A 339 13.21 -12.40 -1.69
C LEU A 339 13.12 -13.88 -1.36
N VAL A 340 12.75 -14.18 -0.13
CA VAL A 340 12.49 -15.53 0.37
C VAL A 340 11.29 -15.47 1.29
N ASP A 341 10.34 -16.35 1.06
CA ASP A 341 9.18 -16.56 1.93
C ASP A 341 8.97 -18.07 2.06
N ILE A 342 9.21 -18.58 3.26
CA ILE A 342 9.14 -19.99 3.59
C ILE A 342 7.89 -20.22 4.42
N ASN A 343 7.09 -21.18 4.02
CA ASN A 343 5.94 -21.67 4.76
C ASN A 343 6.03 -23.20 4.85
N TYR A 344 6.20 -23.68 6.05
CA TYR A 344 6.13 -25.08 6.40
C TYR A 344 4.76 -25.37 6.98
N VAL A 345 4.00 -26.22 6.33
CA VAL A 345 2.66 -26.63 6.72
C VAL A 345 2.73 -28.07 7.20
N TYR A 346 2.37 -28.30 8.44
CA TYR A 346 2.34 -29.59 9.10
C TYR A 346 0.95 -29.87 9.64
N LEU A 347 0.41 -31.05 9.33
CA LEU A 347 -0.90 -31.51 9.77
C LEU A 347 -0.72 -32.71 10.72
N PRO A 348 -0.59 -32.48 12.05
CA PRO A 348 -0.39 -33.55 13.03
C PRO A 348 -1.56 -34.52 13.12
N GLU A 349 -2.76 -34.01 12.93
CA GLU A 349 -4.01 -34.78 12.94
C GLU A 349 -4.83 -34.39 11.72
N SER A 350 -4.76 -35.17 10.68
CA SER A 350 -5.75 -35.21 9.65
C SER A 350 -6.58 -36.47 9.91
N THR A 351 -7.89 -36.38 9.72
CA THR A 351 -8.74 -37.55 9.81
C THR A 351 -8.37 -38.52 8.69
N ILE A 352 -7.37 -39.39 8.98
CA ILE A 352 -6.88 -40.40 8.01
C ILE A 352 -8.06 -41.19 7.46
N ASP A 353 -9.07 -41.46 8.28
CA ASP A 353 -10.32 -42.09 7.84
C ASP A 353 -11.13 -41.23 6.89
N PHE A 354 -11.17 -39.91 7.11
CA PHE A 354 -11.81 -38.96 6.20
C PHE A 354 -11.10 -38.91 4.84
N ILE A 355 -9.77 -38.84 4.85
CA ILE A 355 -8.97 -38.86 3.62
C ILE A 355 -9.10 -40.19 2.89
N ASN A 356 -9.04 -41.31 3.59
CA ASN A 356 -9.14 -42.64 2.99
C ASN A 356 -10.56 -43.00 2.50
N GLN A 357 -11.59 -42.48 3.14
CA GLN A 357 -13.00 -42.72 2.73
C GLN A 357 -13.47 -41.78 1.62
N ILE A 358 -13.00 -40.53 1.63
CA ILE A 358 -13.48 -39.47 0.72
C ILE A 358 -12.51 -39.19 -0.41
N ALA A 359 -11.22 -39.46 -0.25
CA ALA A 359 -10.17 -39.05 -1.15
C ALA A 359 -9.32 -40.13 -1.84
N PRO A 360 -9.71 -41.42 -1.94
CA PRO A 360 -8.84 -42.40 -2.61
C PRO A 360 -8.57 -42.06 -4.07
N SER A 361 -9.42 -41.26 -4.70
CA SER A 361 -9.34 -40.85 -6.11
C SER A 361 -9.23 -39.34 -6.34
N ASN A 362 -9.15 -38.50 -5.26
CA ASN A 362 -9.07 -37.04 -5.39
C ASN A 362 -7.69 -36.48 -5.07
N PRO A 363 -6.80 -36.25 -6.07
CA PRO A 363 -5.46 -35.72 -5.82
C PRO A 363 -5.47 -34.31 -5.21
N LEU A 364 -6.50 -33.51 -5.47
CA LEU A 364 -6.63 -32.16 -4.92
C LEU A 364 -6.89 -32.18 -3.42
N LEU A 365 -7.79 -33.05 -3.00
CA LEU A 365 -8.15 -33.22 -1.61
C LEU A 365 -6.93 -33.76 -0.82
N ARG A 366 -6.32 -34.83 -1.33
CA ARG A 366 -5.15 -35.43 -0.71
C ARG A 366 -4.02 -34.44 -0.50
N TYR A 367 -3.66 -33.68 -1.52
CA TYR A 367 -2.59 -32.67 -1.43
C TYR A 367 -2.92 -31.51 -0.47
N SER A 368 -4.19 -31.20 -0.26
CA SER A 368 -4.63 -30.14 0.67
C SER A 368 -4.49 -30.55 2.15
N TYR A 369 -4.45 -31.88 2.42
CA TYR A 369 -4.33 -32.47 3.76
C TYR A 369 -3.00 -33.22 3.98
N GLU A 370 -2.01 -33.04 3.12
CA GLU A 370 -0.65 -33.55 3.33
C GLU A 370 0.28 -32.42 3.79
N ASP A 371 1.30 -32.81 4.52
CA ASP A 371 2.39 -31.90 4.86
C ASP A 371 3.06 -31.36 3.60
N HIS A 372 3.29 -30.08 3.55
CA HIS A 372 3.97 -29.49 2.41
C HIS A 372 4.85 -28.31 2.79
N PHE A 373 5.87 -28.07 1.98
CA PHE A 373 6.83 -27.02 2.16
C PHE A 373 6.80 -26.08 0.95
N ILE A 374 6.61 -24.79 1.20
CA ILE A 374 6.60 -23.77 0.18
C ILE A 374 7.74 -22.79 0.43
N MET A 375 8.72 -22.73 -0.47
CA MET A 375 9.74 -21.70 -0.50
C MET A 375 9.55 -20.91 -1.79
N ARG A 376 9.06 -19.69 -1.65
CA ARG A 376 8.73 -18.82 -2.78
C ARG A 376 9.58 -17.55 -2.81
N THR A 377 9.76 -17.01 -4.00
CA THR A 377 10.14 -15.63 -4.25
C THR A 377 9.03 -14.95 -5.02
N GLY A 378 8.76 -13.68 -4.74
CA GLY A 378 7.64 -12.97 -5.36
C GLY A 378 7.89 -11.47 -5.47
N TYR A 379 7.28 -10.87 -6.48
CA TYR A 379 7.31 -9.44 -6.70
C TYR A 379 5.91 -8.88 -6.84
N THR A 380 5.60 -7.83 -6.09
CA THR A 380 4.32 -7.12 -6.14
C THR A 380 4.55 -5.66 -6.51
N TYR A 381 3.85 -5.21 -7.52
CA TYR A 381 3.80 -3.83 -7.96
C TYR A 381 2.40 -3.26 -7.72
N HIS A 382 2.34 -2.13 -7.04
CA HIS A 382 1.10 -1.39 -6.79
C HIS A 382 1.26 0.03 -7.30
N LEU A 383 0.35 0.46 -8.17
CA LEU A 383 0.28 1.81 -8.73
C LEU A 383 -1.09 2.41 -8.44
N THR A 384 -1.13 3.63 -7.93
CA THR A 384 -2.38 4.37 -7.76
C THR A 384 -2.16 5.86 -8.05
N ASN A 385 -3.14 6.52 -8.63
CA ASN A 385 -3.13 7.97 -8.75
C ASN A 385 -3.94 8.66 -7.65
N ARG A 386 -4.50 7.88 -6.70
CA ARG A 386 -5.24 8.45 -5.57
C ARG A 386 -4.33 9.39 -4.78
N ARG A 387 -4.70 10.66 -4.72
CA ARG A 387 -4.02 11.62 -3.85
C ARG A 387 -4.46 11.35 -2.42
N ILE A 388 -3.48 11.26 -1.51
CA ILE A 388 -3.76 11.34 -0.08
C ILE A 388 -4.11 12.81 0.15
N ALA A 389 -5.41 13.12 0.09
CA ALA A 389 -5.86 14.48 0.30
C ALA A 389 -5.63 14.85 1.77
N ASP A 390 -5.02 16.00 2.01
CA ASP A 390 -5.19 16.68 3.30
C ASP A 390 -6.69 16.73 3.61
N ALA A 391 -7.05 16.32 4.82
CA ALA A 391 -8.45 16.24 5.25
C ALA A 391 -9.18 17.59 5.10
N THR A 392 -8.45 18.70 5.09
CA THR A 392 -8.93 20.06 4.85
C THR A 392 -9.29 20.35 3.39
N LEU A 393 -8.62 19.72 2.42
CA LEU A 393 -8.85 19.93 1.00
C LEU A 393 -9.89 18.97 0.39
N ARG A 394 -10.32 17.94 1.13
CA ARG A 394 -11.33 16.96 0.66
C ARG A 394 -12.65 17.59 0.23
N ARG A 395 -12.99 18.78 0.71
CA ARG A 395 -14.26 19.46 0.38
C ARG A 395 -14.28 20.12 -1.00
N TYR A 396 -13.13 20.37 -1.64
CA TYR A 396 -13.08 21.26 -2.82
C TYR A 396 -12.43 20.66 -4.07
N SER A 397 -11.81 19.49 -4.01
CA SER A 397 -11.17 18.90 -5.20
C SER A 397 -11.65 17.47 -5.43
N LEU A 398 -12.70 17.35 -6.24
CA LEU A 398 -13.13 16.07 -6.77
C LEU A 398 -12.06 15.58 -7.75
N GLN A 399 -11.39 14.47 -7.45
CA GLN A 399 -10.53 13.81 -8.42
C GLN A 399 -11.43 13.07 -9.44
N PRO A 400 -11.49 13.53 -10.71
CA PRO A 400 -12.48 12.98 -11.66
C PRO A 400 -12.24 11.52 -11.98
N MET A 401 -10.98 11.07 -11.93
CA MET A 401 -10.60 9.70 -12.25
C MET A 401 -9.58 9.17 -11.25
N VAL A 402 -9.93 8.08 -10.57
CA VAL A 402 -9.07 7.37 -9.62
C VAL A 402 -8.84 5.97 -10.14
N TYR A 403 -7.58 5.55 -10.27
CA TYR A 403 -7.25 4.19 -10.66
C TYR A 403 -6.26 3.57 -9.71
N THR A 404 -6.32 2.25 -9.62
CA THR A 404 -5.37 1.42 -8.89
C THR A 404 -5.05 0.18 -9.74
N LEU A 405 -3.76 -0.13 -9.88
CA LEU A 405 -3.25 -1.34 -10.50
C LEU A 405 -2.41 -2.08 -9.48
N ARG A 406 -2.73 -3.33 -9.25
CA ARG A 406 -1.89 -4.26 -8.51
C ARG A 406 -1.51 -5.40 -9.43
N ALA A 407 -0.22 -5.64 -9.59
CA ALA A 407 0.31 -6.77 -10.33
C ALA A 407 1.29 -7.53 -9.44
N SER A 408 1.17 -8.84 -9.39
CA SER A 408 2.06 -9.71 -8.64
C SER A 408 2.47 -10.92 -9.46
N ALA A 409 3.71 -11.34 -9.27
CA ALA A 409 4.23 -12.58 -9.83
C ALA A 409 5.05 -13.28 -8.75
N GLU A 410 4.85 -14.57 -8.60
CA GLU A 410 5.62 -15.40 -7.66
C GLU A 410 5.99 -16.74 -8.29
N THR A 411 7.09 -17.30 -7.82
CA THR A 411 7.50 -18.66 -8.15
C THR A 411 8.02 -19.35 -6.91
N ALA A 412 7.79 -20.65 -6.81
CA ALA A 412 8.18 -21.46 -5.67
C ALA A 412 8.96 -22.71 -6.08
N GLY A 413 9.82 -23.20 -5.18
CA GLY A 413 10.49 -24.48 -5.27
C GLY A 413 11.66 -24.57 -6.25
N ASN A 414 11.91 -23.55 -7.11
CA ASN A 414 12.93 -23.65 -8.16
C ASN A 414 14.34 -23.78 -7.61
N LEU A 415 14.68 -23.00 -6.57
CA LEU A 415 15.99 -23.09 -5.94
C LEU A 415 16.19 -24.46 -5.29
N LEU A 416 15.19 -24.95 -4.58
CA LEU A 416 15.23 -26.29 -3.97
C LEU A 416 15.35 -27.39 -5.01
N TYR A 417 14.59 -27.28 -6.09
CA TYR A 417 14.66 -28.23 -7.20
C TYR A 417 16.07 -28.26 -7.85
N ALA A 418 16.66 -27.09 -8.07
CA ALA A 418 18.01 -26.99 -8.61
C ALA A 418 19.05 -27.64 -7.65
N ILE A 419 18.96 -27.34 -6.35
CA ILE A 419 19.83 -27.92 -5.32
C ILE A 419 19.65 -29.44 -5.28
N SER A 420 18.41 -29.95 -5.19
CA SER A 420 18.11 -31.37 -5.15
C SER A 420 18.61 -32.12 -6.38
N SER A 421 18.45 -31.51 -7.55
CA SER A 421 18.92 -32.10 -8.82
C SER A 421 20.45 -32.12 -8.91
N LEU A 422 21.12 -31.02 -8.52
CA LEU A 422 22.59 -30.93 -8.56
C LEU A 422 23.28 -31.80 -7.50
N SER A 423 22.63 -31.99 -6.35
CA SER A 423 23.16 -32.87 -5.28
C SER A 423 22.95 -34.37 -5.53
N GLY A 424 22.29 -34.74 -6.63
CA GLY A 424 22.01 -36.14 -6.94
C GLY A 424 20.99 -36.79 -6.00
N GLN A 425 20.11 -36.01 -5.36
CA GLN A 425 19.10 -36.53 -4.46
C GLN A 425 18.16 -37.50 -5.18
N HIS A 426 17.89 -38.65 -4.58
CA HIS A 426 16.97 -39.64 -5.13
C HIS A 426 15.52 -39.17 -4.96
N ARG A 427 14.71 -39.31 -6.01
CA ARG A 427 13.28 -39.03 -5.94
C ARG A 427 12.52 -40.14 -5.22
N LYS A 428 11.73 -39.79 -4.21
CA LYS A 428 10.81 -40.71 -3.55
C LYS A 428 9.43 -40.56 -4.18
N GLY A 429 8.87 -41.62 -4.75
CA GLY A 429 7.55 -41.52 -5.44
C GLY A 429 7.54 -40.57 -6.65
N GLY A 430 8.70 -40.32 -7.27
CA GLY A 430 8.81 -39.40 -8.41
C GLY A 430 9.02 -37.93 -8.07
N VAL A 431 9.04 -37.56 -6.78
CA VAL A 431 9.20 -36.18 -6.28
C VAL A 431 10.43 -36.05 -5.41
N TYR A 432 11.00 -34.84 -5.35
CA TYR A 432 12.03 -34.49 -4.39
C TYR A 432 11.41 -34.06 -3.07
N THR A 433 12.08 -34.36 -1.97
CA THR A 433 11.62 -34.02 -0.61
C THR A 433 12.70 -33.25 0.13
N LEU A 434 12.28 -32.34 1.02
CA LEU A 434 13.13 -31.67 2.00
C LEU A 434 12.67 -32.12 3.40
N PHE A 435 13.60 -32.68 4.21
CA PHE A 435 13.25 -33.29 5.52
C PHE A 435 12.14 -34.35 5.45
N GLY A 436 12.05 -35.08 4.32
CA GLY A 436 11.02 -36.09 4.12
C GLY A 436 9.68 -35.56 3.57
N ILE A 437 9.53 -34.25 3.42
CA ILE A 437 8.29 -33.58 2.99
C ILE A 437 8.45 -33.06 1.57
N GLN A 438 7.43 -33.24 0.75
CA GLN A 438 7.42 -32.71 -0.62
C GLN A 438 7.36 -31.17 -0.58
N TYR A 439 8.21 -30.51 -1.36
CA TYR A 439 8.11 -29.07 -1.56
C TYR A 439 7.38 -28.74 -2.85
N SER A 440 6.60 -27.65 -2.78
CA SER A 440 5.79 -27.17 -3.90
C SER A 440 6.63 -26.45 -4.94
N GLN A 441 6.35 -26.73 -6.22
CA GLN A 441 6.99 -26.05 -7.35
C GLN A 441 5.92 -25.50 -8.29
N TYR A 442 5.82 -24.17 -8.41
CA TYR A 442 4.83 -23.50 -9.24
C TYR A 442 5.26 -22.09 -9.64
N ALA A 443 4.59 -21.52 -10.62
CA ALA A 443 4.60 -20.10 -10.94
C ALA A 443 3.17 -19.55 -10.87
N LYS A 444 3.00 -18.33 -10.34
CA LYS A 444 1.71 -17.68 -10.21
C LYS A 444 1.83 -16.21 -10.56
N ALA A 445 0.86 -15.68 -11.30
CA ALA A 445 0.75 -14.26 -11.64
C ALA A 445 -0.68 -13.78 -11.44
N GLU A 446 -0.82 -12.56 -10.94
CA GLU A 446 -2.11 -11.91 -10.70
C GLU A 446 -2.03 -10.44 -11.12
N VAL A 447 -3.10 -9.95 -11.72
CA VAL A 447 -3.27 -8.54 -12.06
C VAL A 447 -4.69 -8.13 -11.66
N ASP A 448 -4.80 -7.10 -10.83
CA ASP A 448 -6.07 -6.48 -10.43
C ASP A 448 -6.02 -4.99 -10.80
N TYR A 449 -6.99 -4.55 -11.57
CA TYR A 449 -7.14 -3.17 -11.98
C TYR A 449 -8.50 -2.63 -11.55
N SER A 450 -8.52 -1.49 -10.88
CA SER A 450 -9.75 -0.78 -10.55
C SER A 450 -9.69 0.67 -11.03
N LEU A 451 -10.81 1.15 -11.52
CA LEU A 451 -11.00 2.50 -12.05
C LEU A 451 -12.31 3.06 -11.51
N THR A 452 -12.25 4.21 -10.85
CA THR A 452 -13.45 4.95 -10.44
C THR A 452 -13.48 6.29 -11.16
N ARG A 453 -14.55 6.53 -11.93
CA ARG A 453 -14.83 7.82 -12.55
C ARG A 453 -15.89 8.54 -11.73
N ASN A 454 -15.53 9.67 -11.16
CA ASN A 454 -16.44 10.56 -10.44
C ASN A 454 -17.03 11.56 -11.43
N PHE A 455 -18.33 11.52 -11.68
CA PHE A 455 -19.02 12.48 -12.53
C PHE A 455 -19.27 13.79 -11.79
N ASN A 456 -19.62 13.69 -10.52
CA ASN A 456 -19.80 14.78 -9.58
C ASN A 456 -19.65 14.29 -8.14
N LEU A 457 -19.95 15.12 -7.14
CA LEU A 457 -19.83 14.77 -5.72
C LEU A 457 -20.80 13.68 -5.25
N ARG A 458 -21.82 13.35 -6.06
CA ARG A 458 -22.85 12.38 -5.70
C ARG A 458 -22.81 11.11 -6.53
N HIS A 459 -22.30 11.15 -7.75
CA HIS A 459 -22.40 10.04 -8.70
C HIS A 459 -21.02 9.61 -9.17
N SER A 460 -20.78 8.31 -9.14
CA SER A 460 -19.56 7.70 -9.65
C SER A 460 -19.84 6.35 -10.29
N LEU A 461 -18.95 5.95 -11.20
CA LEU A 461 -18.94 4.64 -11.85
C LEU A 461 -17.60 3.98 -11.53
N ALA A 462 -17.64 2.81 -10.94
CA ALA A 462 -16.47 2.02 -10.59
C ALA A 462 -16.40 0.76 -11.47
N PHE A 463 -15.25 0.48 -12.00
CA PHE A 463 -14.93 -0.71 -12.80
C PHE A 463 -13.79 -1.47 -12.12
N HIS A 464 -13.87 -2.79 -12.11
CA HIS A 464 -12.82 -3.68 -11.65
C HIS A 464 -12.60 -4.81 -12.66
N ALA A 465 -11.34 -5.17 -12.88
CA ALA A 465 -10.93 -6.33 -13.66
C ALA A 465 -9.79 -7.04 -12.94
N GLY A 466 -10.00 -8.31 -12.61
CA GLY A 466 -9.04 -9.20 -11.98
C GLY A 466 -8.75 -10.39 -12.87
N PHE A 467 -7.48 -10.70 -13.04
CA PHE A 467 -7.00 -11.90 -13.72
C PHE A 467 -5.90 -12.56 -12.91
N GLY A 468 -5.95 -13.88 -12.80
CA GLY A 468 -4.93 -14.67 -12.13
C GLY A 468 -4.69 -15.99 -12.83
N ILE A 469 -3.43 -16.43 -12.83
CA ILE A 469 -3.03 -17.75 -13.33
C ILE A 469 -1.94 -18.33 -12.42
N GLY A 470 -2.07 -19.60 -12.07
CA GLY A 470 -1.08 -20.37 -11.32
C GLY A 470 -0.82 -21.70 -12.01
N VAL A 471 0.43 -22.00 -12.29
CA VAL A 471 0.85 -23.21 -13.02
C VAL A 471 1.74 -24.05 -12.12
N PRO A 472 1.31 -25.22 -11.67
CA PRO A 472 2.21 -26.19 -11.03
C PRO A 472 3.07 -26.89 -12.10
N TYR A 473 4.33 -27.17 -11.74
CA TYR A 473 5.25 -27.89 -12.63
C TYR A 473 6.32 -28.62 -11.83
N GLY A 474 7.13 -29.44 -12.52
CA GLY A 474 8.32 -30.09 -11.95
C GLY A 474 7.99 -31.01 -10.78
N ASN A 475 8.22 -30.53 -9.57
CA ASN A 475 7.98 -31.29 -8.33
C ASN A 475 6.52 -31.31 -7.88
N SER A 476 5.64 -30.50 -8.49
CA SER A 476 4.22 -30.40 -8.14
C SER A 476 3.31 -30.66 -9.33
N ARG A 477 2.25 -31.43 -9.12
CA ARG A 477 1.18 -31.68 -10.09
C ARG A 477 -0.04 -30.81 -9.87
N VAL A 478 -0.19 -30.27 -8.67
CA VAL A 478 -1.31 -29.47 -8.20
C VAL A 478 -0.77 -28.25 -7.48
N LEU A 479 -1.48 -27.11 -7.56
CA LEU A 479 -1.17 -25.95 -6.73
C LEU A 479 -1.54 -26.22 -5.26
N PRO A 480 -0.73 -25.75 -4.30
CA PRO A 480 -1.15 -25.69 -2.89
C PRO A 480 -2.52 -25.03 -2.76
N PHE A 481 -3.34 -25.52 -1.87
CA PHE A 481 -4.70 -25.01 -1.66
C PHE A 481 -4.71 -23.49 -1.37
N GLU A 482 -3.76 -23.01 -0.60
CA GLU A 482 -3.60 -21.59 -0.24
C GLU A 482 -3.20 -20.70 -1.44
N LYS A 483 -2.81 -21.32 -2.55
CA LYS A 483 -2.37 -20.62 -3.77
C LYS A 483 -3.39 -20.70 -4.91
N ARG A 484 -4.42 -21.52 -4.74
CA ARG A 484 -5.51 -21.64 -5.71
C ARG A 484 -6.45 -20.45 -5.64
N PHE A 485 -7.15 -20.19 -6.73
CA PHE A 485 -8.16 -19.16 -6.82
C PHE A 485 -9.54 -19.71 -6.52
N TYR A 486 -10.42 -18.86 -6.01
CA TYR A 486 -11.83 -19.13 -5.83
C TYR A 486 -12.66 -17.96 -6.35
N ALA A 487 -13.94 -18.19 -6.65
CA ALA A 487 -14.89 -17.17 -7.11
C ALA A 487 -16.13 -17.11 -6.23
N GLY A 488 -16.86 -15.98 -6.35
CA GLY A 488 -18.02 -15.64 -5.51
C GLY A 488 -17.63 -14.79 -4.29
N GLY A 489 -18.64 -14.46 -3.49
CA GLY A 489 -18.51 -13.64 -2.29
C GLY A 489 -18.62 -12.14 -2.53
N ALA A 490 -18.57 -11.38 -1.45
CA ALA A 490 -18.83 -9.95 -1.41
C ALA A 490 -17.89 -9.09 -2.31
N ASN A 491 -16.69 -9.57 -2.62
CA ASN A 491 -15.67 -8.86 -3.42
C ASN A 491 -15.40 -9.50 -4.79
N GLY A 492 -16.21 -10.49 -5.19
CA GLY A 492 -16.14 -11.16 -6.48
C GLY A 492 -17.49 -11.11 -7.19
N VAL A 493 -17.94 -12.25 -7.76
CA VAL A 493 -19.24 -12.38 -8.42
C VAL A 493 -20.33 -12.54 -7.37
N ARG A 494 -20.99 -11.44 -6.98
CA ARG A 494 -21.91 -11.34 -5.82
C ARG A 494 -23.23 -12.11 -5.95
N GLY A 495 -23.49 -12.77 -7.06
CA GLY A 495 -24.61 -13.72 -7.17
C GLY A 495 -24.35 -15.06 -6.47
N TRP A 496 -23.14 -15.31 -6.01
CA TRP A 496 -22.71 -16.56 -5.35
C TRP A 496 -22.05 -16.26 -4.01
N GLY A 497 -22.23 -17.17 -3.04
CA GLY A 497 -21.43 -17.16 -1.81
C GLY A 497 -19.94 -17.40 -2.08
N VAL A 498 -19.13 -17.20 -1.07
CA VAL A 498 -17.67 -17.44 -1.16
C VAL A 498 -17.44 -18.93 -1.48
N ARG A 499 -16.61 -19.21 -2.51
CA ARG A 499 -16.30 -20.58 -2.95
C ARG A 499 -17.51 -21.42 -3.35
N THR A 500 -18.53 -20.79 -3.94
CA THR A 500 -19.69 -21.53 -4.45
C THR A 500 -19.85 -21.40 -5.97
N LEU A 501 -18.87 -20.80 -6.66
CA LEU A 501 -18.86 -20.65 -8.11
C LEU A 501 -17.64 -21.37 -8.73
N GLY A 502 -17.90 -22.20 -9.73
CA GLY A 502 -16.86 -22.87 -10.54
C GLY A 502 -16.25 -24.12 -9.87
N PRO A 503 -15.16 -24.64 -10.42
CA PRO A 503 -14.48 -24.20 -11.64
C PRO A 503 -15.25 -24.50 -12.93
N GLY A 504 -15.18 -23.57 -13.87
CA GLY A 504 -15.85 -23.73 -15.18
C GLY A 504 -17.33 -23.99 -15.07
N SER A 505 -17.79 -25.13 -15.61
CA SER A 505 -19.17 -25.60 -15.51
C SER A 505 -19.40 -26.70 -14.45
N PHE A 506 -18.45 -26.88 -13.55
CA PHE A 506 -18.57 -27.82 -12.44
C PHE A 506 -19.78 -27.49 -11.59
N ASP A 507 -20.57 -28.51 -11.29
CA ASP A 507 -21.77 -28.43 -10.46
C ASP A 507 -21.52 -29.10 -9.11
N SER A 508 -21.49 -28.30 -8.07
CA SER A 508 -21.36 -28.75 -6.69
C SER A 508 -22.60 -29.52 -6.24
N LYS A 509 -22.37 -30.65 -5.63
CA LYS A 509 -23.45 -31.46 -5.06
C LYS A 509 -23.72 -31.16 -3.58
N ASN A 510 -23.21 -30.04 -3.06
CA ASN A 510 -23.27 -29.63 -1.65
C ASN A 510 -22.69 -30.67 -0.68
N SER A 511 -21.63 -31.34 -1.06
CA SER A 511 -20.88 -32.23 -0.17
C SER A 511 -19.90 -31.42 0.70
N VAL A 512 -19.51 -31.98 1.85
CA VAL A 512 -18.54 -31.37 2.77
C VAL A 512 -17.20 -31.07 2.10
N THR A 513 -16.89 -31.72 0.98
CA THR A 513 -15.64 -31.53 0.22
C THR A 513 -15.74 -30.50 -0.91
N ASP A 514 -16.92 -29.97 -1.18
CA ASP A 514 -17.16 -29.11 -2.34
C ASP A 514 -16.37 -27.80 -2.26
N PHE A 515 -16.19 -27.24 -1.06
CA PHE A 515 -15.41 -26.01 -0.89
C PHE A 515 -13.94 -26.17 -1.34
N ILE A 516 -13.36 -27.38 -1.27
CA ILE A 516 -12.02 -27.69 -1.76
C ILE A 516 -12.03 -27.85 -3.28
N ASN A 517 -13.10 -28.44 -3.82
CA ASN A 517 -13.27 -28.65 -5.24
C ASN A 517 -13.67 -27.37 -5.98
N GLN A 518 -14.27 -26.38 -5.28
CA GLN A 518 -14.68 -25.10 -5.88
C GLN A 518 -13.56 -24.07 -5.90
N CYS A 519 -12.39 -24.47 -6.36
CA CYS A 519 -11.25 -23.62 -6.61
C CYS A 519 -10.55 -23.98 -7.92
N GLY A 520 -9.78 -23.05 -8.48
CA GLY A 520 -9.12 -23.21 -9.77
C GLY A 520 -7.70 -22.66 -9.79
N ASP A 521 -7.07 -22.82 -10.91
CA ASP A 521 -5.71 -22.37 -11.21
C ASP A 521 -5.71 -21.08 -12.04
N ILE A 522 -6.84 -20.75 -12.66
CA ILE A 522 -7.08 -19.52 -13.43
C ILE A 522 -8.30 -18.82 -12.83
N ARG A 523 -8.25 -17.49 -12.74
CA ARG A 523 -9.35 -16.62 -12.26
C ARG A 523 -9.59 -15.50 -13.24
N LEU A 524 -10.86 -15.19 -13.47
CA LEU A 524 -11.31 -13.97 -14.13
C LEU A 524 -12.45 -13.36 -13.30
N ASP A 525 -12.30 -12.08 -12.93
CA ASP A 525 -13.33 -11.29 -12.24
C ASP A 525 -13.49 -9.94 -12.94
N LEU A 526 -14.72 -9.59 -13.26
CA LEU A 526 -15.10 -8.32 -13.85
C LEU A 526 -16.27 -7.75 -13.06
N SER A 527 -16.20 -6.49 -12.66
CA SER A 527 -17.30 -5.80 -11.98
C SER A 527 -17.47 -4.39 -12.51
N LEU A 528 -18.73 -3.98 -12.67
CA LEU A 528 -19.12 -2.62 -12.99
C LEU A 528 -20.17 -2.18 -11.96
N GLU A 529 -19.91 -1.08 -11.26
CA GLU A 529 -20.75 -0.61 -10.17
C GLU A 529 -20.99 0.90 -10.29
N TYR A 530 -22.26 1.27 -10.43
CA TYR A 530 -22.72 2.64 -10.31
C TYR A 530 -23.04 2.97 -8.86
N ARG A 531 -22.54 4.09 -8.34
CA ARG A 531 -22.69 4.54 -6.95
C ARG A 531 -23.36 5.91 -6.94
N ALA A 532 -24.36 6.08 -6.09
CA ALA A 532 -25.08 7.32 -5.91
C ALA A 532 -25.24 7.66 -4.42
N LYS A 533 -24.70 8.79 -3.98
CA LYS A 533 -24.93 9.32 -2.61
C LYS A 533 -26.38 9.76 -2.52
N LEU A 534 -27.11 9.19 -1.57
CA LEU A 534 -28.53 9.46 -1.34
C LEU A 534 -28.69 10.64 -0.36
N PHE A 535 -28.67 10.36 0.90
CA PHE A 535 -28.79 11.35 1.97
C PHE A 535 -27.95 10.91 3.16
N TRP A 536 -27.50 11.84 3.96
CA TRP A 536 -26.69 11.64 5.15
C TRP A 536 -25.48 10.73 4.90
N VAL A 537 -25.42 9.55 5.50
CA VAL A 537 -24.33 8.54 5.32
C VAL A 537 -24.67 7.48 4.28
N PHE A 538 -25.88 7.50 3.72
CA PHE A 538 -26.34 6.47 2.82
C PHE A 538 -25.91 6.69 1.37
N GLU A 539 -25.39 5.64 0.76
CA GLU A 539 -25.05 5.56 -0.67
C GLU A 539 -25.70 4.31 -1.25
N GLY A 540 -26.45 4.45 -2.33
CA GLY A 540 -27.01 3.35 -3.12
C GLY A 540 -26.03 2.92 -4.19
N ALA A 541 -26.04 1.64 -4.54
CA ALA A 541 -25.31 1.10 -5.68
C ALA A 541 -26.13 0.13 -6.49
N ALA A 542 -25.83 0.08 -7.79
CA ALA A 542 -26.29 -0.98 -8.69
C ALA A 542 -25.05 -1.57 -9.39
N PHE A 543 -25.01 -2.87 -9.54
CA PHE A 543 -23.83 -3.54 -10.05
C PHE A 543 -24.14 -4.69 -11.01
N ILE A 544 -23.16 -4.99 -11.84
CA ILE A 544 -23.09 -6.18 -12.69
C ILE A 544 -21.70 -6.77 -12.48
N ASP A 545 -21.67 -8.07 -12.14
CA ASP A 545 -20.46 -8.84 -11.95
C ASP A 545 -20.42 -9.98 -12.96
N ALA A 546 -19.22 -10.33 -13.43
CA ALA A 546 -18.99 -11.46 -14.31
C ALA A 546 -17.63 -12.11 -13.98
N GLY A 547 -17.56 -13.44 -14.00
CA GLY A 547 -16.31 -14.11 -13.72
C GLY A 547 -16.47 -15.60 -13.49
N ASN A 548 -15.35 -16.26 -13.29
CA ASN A 548 -15.27 -17.68 -12.91
C ASN A 548 -13.81 -18.02 -12.54
N VAL A 549 -13.61 -19.24 -12.07
CA VAL A 549 -12.31 -19.89 -11.96
C VAL A 549 -12.27 -21.13 -12.84
N TRP A 550 -11.08 -21.56 -13.26
CA TRP A 550 -10.88 -22.77 -14.06
C TRP A 550 -9.63 -23.51 -13.59
N THR A 551 -9.57 -24.80 -13.87
CA THR A 551 -8.37 -25.61 -13.69
C THR A 551 -7.55 -25.67 -14.97
N ILE A 552 -6.23 -25.80 -14.86
CA ILE A 552 -5.33 -26.03 -16.02
C ILE A 552 -5.38 -27.49 -16.44
N HIS A 553 -5.48 -28.40 -15.47
CA HIS A 553 -5.56 -29.83 -15.74
C HIS A 553 -7.00 -30.33 -15.63
N ASN A 554 -7.31 -31.40 -16.34
CA ASN A 554 -8.60 -32.08 -16.20
C ASN A 554 -8.55 -33.00 -14.98
N TYR A 555 -9.40 -32.71 -14.00
CA TYR A 555 -9.56 -33.53 -12.80
C TYR A 555 -10.92 -34.27 -12.86
N GLU A 556 -10.90 -35.56 -12.57
CA GLU A 556 -12.12 -36.40 -12.58
C GLU A 556 -13.17 -35.85 -11.59
N ASN A 557 -12.75 -35.25 -10.48
CA ASN A 557 -13.61 -34.68 -9.46
C ASN A 557 -14.17 -33.30 -9.79
N GLN A 558 -13.71 -32.68 -10.89
CA GLN A 558 -14.13 -31.36 -11.34
C GLN A 558 -14.52 -31.41 -12.84
N PRO A 559 -15.51 -32.24 -13.23
CA PRO A 559 -15.89 -32.35 -14.64
C PRO A 559 -16.36 -31.00 -15.18
N GLY A 560 -15.84 -30.59 -16.34
CA GLY A 560 -16.14 -29.30 -16.94
C GLY A 560 -15.36 -28.11 -16.31
N GLY A 561 -14.45 -28.37 -15.35
CA GLY A 561 -13.65 -27.34 -14.69
C GLY A 561 -12.45 -26.87 -15.48
N MET A 562 -11.97 -27.64 -16.47
CA MET A 562 -10.78 -27.33 -17.22
C MET A 562 -10.97 -26.14 -18.16
N PHE A 563 -10.01 -25.22 -18.16
CA PHE A 563 -9.98 -24.07 -19.07
C PHE A 563 -9.76 -24.51 -20.52
N ARG A 564 -10.57 -24.00 -21.43
CA ARG A 564 -10.46 -24.24 -22.87
C ARG A 564 -10.73 -22.93 -23.60
N PHE A 565 -9.82 -22.52 -24.49
CA PHE A 565 -9.96 -21.29 -25.27
C PHE A 565 -11.18 -21.25 -26.17
N ASP A 566 -11.70 -22.41 -26.61
CA ASP A 566 -12.87 -22.55 -27.47
C ASP A 566 -14.20 -22.44 -26.74
N THR A 567 -14.23 -22.56 -25.39
CA THR A 567 -15.48 -22.67 -24.62
C THR A 567 -15.53 -21.82 -23.35
N PHE A 568 -14.42 -21.25 -22.87
CA PHE A 568 -14.38 -20.56 -21.56
C PHE A 568 -15.40 -19.41 -21.44
N TRP A 569 -15.73 -18.70 -22.52
CA TRP A 569 -16.71 -17.61 -22.49
C TRP A 569 -18.12 -18.07 -22.17
N LYS A 570 -18.47 -19.34 -22.49
CA LYS A 570 -19.74 -19.98 -22.15
C LYS A 570 -19.81 -20.38 -20.67
N GLN A 571 -18.70 -20.29 -19.98
CA GLN A 571 -18.54 -20.63 -18.57
C GLN A 571 -18.38 -19.40 -17.67
N ILE A 572 -18.42 -18.19 -18.24
CA ILE A 572 -18.39 -16.95 -17.46
C ILE A 572 -19.74 -16.76 -16.79
N ALA A 573 -19.79 -16.88 -15.46
CA ALA A 573 -20.96 -16.60 -14.67
C ALA A 573 -21.25 -15.11 -14.65
N MET A 574 -22.52 -14.72 -14.60
CA MET A 574 -22.96 -13.33 -14.54
C MET A 574 -23.95 -13.14 -13.39
N ALA A 575 -23.79 -12.02 -12.68
CA ALA A 575 -24.71 -11.58 -11.64
C ALA A 575 -25.02 -10.09 -11.79
N TYR A 576 -26.15 -9.67 -11.27
CA TYR A 576 -26.52 -8.27 -11.10
C TYR A 576 -27.08 -8.07 -9.69
N GLY A 577 -27.14 -6.84 -9.25
CA GLY A 577 -27.68 -6.58 -7.93
C GLY A 577 -27.71 -5.13 -7.54
N ILE A 578 -28.19 -4.92 -6.34
CA ILE A 578 -28.23 -3.61 -5.70
C ILE A 578 -27.52 -3.68 -4.36
N GLY A 579 -27.02 -2.55 -3.89
CA GLY A 579 -26.34 -2.48 -2.61
C GLY A 579 -26.62 -1.17 -1.89
N LEU A 580 -26.61 -1.24 -0.59
CA LEU A 580 -26.68 -0.11 0.32
C LEU A 580 -25.34 0.03 1.04
N ARG A 581 -24.81 1.24 1.07
CA ARG A 581 -23.58 1.58 1.78
C ARG A 581 -23.90 2.62 2.83
N MET A 582 -23.21 2.53 3.97
CA MET A 582 -23.28 3.50 5.07
C MET A 582 -21.86 4.01 5.32
N ASP A 583 -21.54 5.21 4.83
CA ASP A 583 -20.22 5.85 4.94
C ASP A 583 -20.16 6.73 6.21
N PHE A 584 -19.53 6.22 7.25
CA PHE A 584 -19.31 6.92 8.52
C PHE A 584 -17.99 7.72 8.54
N SER A 585 -17.33 7.93 7.40
CA SER A 585 -16.04 8.59 7.24
C SER A 585 -14.82 7.80 7.75
N TYR A 586 -14.95 7.03 8.83
CA TYR A 586 -13.90 6.17 9.38
C TYR A 586 -13.99 4.73 8.87
N PHE A 587 -15.19 4.26 8.62
CA PHE A 587 -15.48 2.96 8.05
C PHE A 587 -16.76 3.03 7.22
N LEU A 588 -16.87 2.10 6.29
CA LEU A 588 -18.02 1.96 5.40
C LEU A 588 -18.61 0.58 5.60
N LEU A 589 -19.89 0.51 5.98
CA LEU A 589 -20.65 -0.73 5.99
C LEU A 589 -21.35 -0.92 4.65
N ARG A 590 -21.36 -2.14 4.16
CA ARG A 590 -21.92 -2.50 2.85
C ARG A 590 -22.85 -3.71 2.97
N PHE A 591 -24.02 -3.58 2.38
CA PHE A 591 -25.03 -4.62 2.24
C PHE A 591 -25.33 -4.78 0.76
N ASP A 592 -24.97 -5.91 0.18
CA ASP A 592 -25.21 -6.21 -1.23
C ASP A 592 -26.18 -7.38 -1.37
N LEU A 593 -27.17 -7.23 -2.26
CA LEU A 593 -28.05 -8.29 -2.70
C LEU A 593 -27.73 -8.60 -4.16
N GLY A 594 -27.10 -9.73 -4.39
CA GLY A 594 -26.76 -10.23 -5.71
C GLY A 594 -27.74 -11.27 -6.21
N VAL A 595 -28.04 -11.22 -7.51
CA VAL A 595 -28.92 -12.17 -8.20
C VAL A 595 -28.15 -12.80 -9.35
N LYS A 596 -28.20 -14.11 -9.50
CA LYS A 596 -27.60 -14.83 -10.63
C LYS A 596 -28.32 -14.46 -11.92
N ALA A 597 -27.59 -13.96 -12.91
CA ALA A 597 -28.12 -13.70 -14.24
C ALA A 597 -27.89 -14.90 -15.19
N TYR A 598 -26.66 -15.40 -15.19
CA TYR A 598 -26.25 -16.57 -15.96
C TYR A 598 -25.41 -17.51 -15.09
N ASN A 599 -25.83 -18.77 -15.00
CA ASN A 599 -25.15 -19.81 -14.24
C ASN A 599 -24.56 -20.87 -15.19
N PRO A 600 -23.22 -21.04 -15.25
CA PRO A 600 -22.60 -22.01 -16.14
C PRO A 600 -22.67 -23.46 -15.65
N ALA A 601 -23.06 -23.73 -14.42
CA ALA A 601 -23.11 -25.07 -13.84
C ALA A 601 -24.05 -26.03 -14.62
N THR A 602 -23.58 -27.25 -14.87
CA THR A 602 -24.16 -28.15 -15.88
C THR A 602 -25.59 -28.60 -15.57
N ASN A 603 -25.91 -28.83 -14.28
CA ASN A 603 -27.23 -29.34 -13.84
C ASN A 603 -28.10 -28.25 -13.20
N GLN A 604 -27.73 -26.98 -13.37
CA GLN A 604 -28.47 -25.85 -12.84
C GLN A 604 -29.21 -25.09 -13.95
N GLU A 605 -30.19 -24.28 -13.55
CA GLU A 605 -30.85 -23.38 -14.49
C GLU A 605 -29.85 -22.35 -15.05
N ARG A 606 -29.70 -22.36 -16.37
CA ARG A 606 -28.67 -21.57 -17.04
C ARG A 606 -28.95 -20.06 -17.04
N TRP A 607 -30.24 -19.66 -17.11
CA TRP A 607 -30.68 -18.27 -17.15
C TRP A 607 -31.66 -17.92 -16.04
N PRO A 608 -31.23 -17.91 -14.76
CA PRO A 608 -32.12 -17.54 -13.65
C PRO A 608 -32.69 -16.13 -13.75
N LEU A 609 -32.04 -15.24 -14.57
CA LEU A 609 -32.54 -13.89 -14.86
C LEU A 609 -34.02 -13.89 -15.31
N ILE A 610 -34.46 -14.92 -16.07
CA ILE A 610 -35.82 -14.98 -16.63
C ILE A 610 -36.84 -15.33 -15.54
N HIS A 611 -36.51 -16.29 -14.66
CA HIS A 611 -37.37 -16.74 -13.56
C HIS A 611 -36.55 -16.96 -12.27
N PRO A 612 -36.10 -15.89 -11.60
CA PRO A 612 -35.26 -16.02 -10.41
C PRO A 612 -36.03 -16.66 -9.26
N ARG A 613 -35.47 -17.70 -8.67
CA ARG A 613 -35.95 -18.30 -7.42
C ARG A 613 -35.19 -17.71 -6.25
N TRP A 614 -35.89 -16.97 -5.38
CA TRP A 614 -35.30 -16.18 -4.31
C TRP A 614 -34.28 -16.94 -3.46
N LYS A 615 -34.58 -18.13 -2.98
CA LYS A 615 -33.68 -18.92 -2.11
C LYS A 615 -32.45 -19.50 -2.84
N ARG A 616 -32.53 -19.76 -4.13
CA ARG A 616 -31.49 -20.45 -4.92
C ARG A 616 -30.59 -19.47 -5.65
N ASP A 617 -31.18 -18.38 -6.16
CA ASP A 617 -30.55 -17.54 -7.16
C ASP A 617 -30.14 -16.18 -6.61
N THR A 618 -30.40 -15.92 -5.32
CA THR A 618 -29.96 -14.70 -4.64
C THR A 618 -28.89 -14.98 -3.58
N SER A 619 -28.00 -14.05 -3.39
CA SER A 619 -26.98 -14.07 -2.34
C SER A 619 -26.94 -12.72 -1.66
N PHE A 620 -26.97 -12.73 -0.34
CA PHE A 620 -26.84 -11.53 0.48
C PHE A 620 -25.45 -11.45 1.07
N HIS A 621 -24.80 -10.30 0.95
CA HIS A 621 -23.45 -10.09 1.46
C HIS A 621 -23.40 -8.87 2.39
N PHE A 622 -22.80 -9.08 3.55
CA PHE A 622 -22.40 -8.02 4.46
C PHE A 622 -20.88 -7.87 4.39
N ALA A 623 -20.39 -6.65 4.27
CA ALA A 623 -18.95 -6.39 4.22
C ALA A 623 -18.59 -5.00 4.75
N VAL A 624 -17.31 -4.79 5.06
CA VAL A 624 -16.74 -3.51 5.46
C VAL A 624 -15.83 -2.99 4.35
N GLY A 625 -16.04 -1.76 3.91
CA GLY A 625 -15.31 -1.14 2.80
C GLY A 625 -15.95 -1.35 1.42
N TYR A 626 -15.38 -0.68 0.41
CA TYR A 626 -15.76 -0.88 -0.99
C TYR A 626 -15.25 -2.24 -1.50
N PRO A 627 -15.91 -2.85 -2.50
CA PRO A 627 -15.50 -4.16 -3.03
C PRO A 627 -14.14 -4.12 -3.75
N PHE A 628 -13.74 -2.95 -4.27
CA PHE A 628 -12.49 -2.72 -5.02
C PHE A 628 -12.12 -1.23 -5.09
#